data_cc21867d9c170381639d558f25aa0784
#
_entry.id   cc21867d9c170381639d558f25aa0784
#
_cell.length_a   1.000
_cell.length_b   1.000
_cell.length_c   1.000
_cell.angle_alpha   90.00
_cell.angle_beta   90.00
_cell.angle_gamma   90.00
#
_symmetry.space_group_name_H-M   'P 1'
#
loop_
_entity.id
_entity.type
_entity.pdbx_description
1 polymer ?
#
loop_
_entity_poly.entity_id
_entity_poly.type
_entity_poly.pdbx_seq_one_letter_code
_entity_poly.pdbx_strand_id
1 'polypeptide(L)'
;DVVLSRGLGDVYKRQLCEELAETDRRHLNTNSDSEVILNIFAHELQQIGGVQPSKEEIFEAVTRMQSRLSGAYSIIIMINNVGLVAVRDPHGIRPLIIGKRDEDLMGAEYMIASESAAIDALDFKIIDDIAAGETIFISKEGKMSRSKSQKAAKHSPCIFEYVYLARPDSVIDKVSVHKARQRMGTYLGEKILGLYPEHEIDVVIPIPESSTTSANEVAKKLGLPYREGFVKNRYIGRTFIMPKQEMRRKSVKRKLNPITMEFEGKNVLLVDDSIVRGTTSKQIVEMAREAGAKKVFFASAAPPIRFQNVYGIDMAATTELIAHQKDEDQIAEYIGADWLVYQNLEDLIRSAKEGNKEIENFETSIFDGQYLDDQVSSDYLKNLEVLRSDSNKI
;
A
#
# COMPACT_ATOMS: atom_id res chain seq x y z
N ASP A 1 -14.44 14.31 14.07
CA ASP A 1 -13.09 13.95 13.66
C ASP A 1 -13.16 12.89 12.58
N VAL A 2 -12.40 13.08 11.52
CA VAL A 2 -12.28 12.13 10.40
C VAL A 2 -10.89 11.55 10.42
N VAL A 3 -10.79 10.23 10.48
CA VAL A 3 -9.52 9.51 10.30
C VAL A 3 -9.51 8.91 8.90
N LEU A 4 -8.50 9.25 8.11
CA LEU A 4 -8.35 8.81 6.73
C LEU A 4 -7.10 7.96 6.54
N SER A 5 -7.28 6.90 5.78
CA SER A 5 -6.21 6.33 4.97
C SER A 5 -6.18 7.12 3.65
N ARG A 6 -5.03 7.71 3.29
CA ARG A 6 -4.80 8.63 2.16
C ARG A 6 -5.33 8.09 0.83
N GLY A 7 -5.99 8.94 0.00
CA GLY A 7 -6.50 8.40 -1.21
C GLY A 7 -7.09 9.31 -2.28
N LEU A 8 -7.32 10.58 -2.01
CA LEU A 8 -7.67 11.49 -3.11
C LEU A 8 -6.39 11.88 -3.86
N GLY A 9 -6.36 11.74 -5.17
CA GLY A 9 -5.21 12.19 -5.96
C GLY A 9 -5.08 13.73 -5.93
N ASP A 10 -3.85 14.25 -5.88
CA ASP A 10 -3.57 15.67 -5.66
C ASP A 10 -4.29 16.63 -6.64
N VAL A 11 -4.43 16.23 -7.92
CA VAL A 11 -5.13 17.02 -8.94
C VAL A 11 -6.63 17.06 -8.66
N TYR A 12 -7.22 15.91 -8.32
CA TYR A 12 -8.64 15.79 -8.06
C TYR A 12 -9.06 16.53 -6.78
N LYS A 13 -8.23 16.43 -5.74
CA LYS A 13 -8.42 17.18 -4.51
C LYS A 13 -8.50 18.70 -4.74
N ARG A 14 -7.65 19.24 -5.63
CA ARG A 14 -7.68 20.66 -5.95
C ARG A 14 -9.01 21.09 -6.56
N GLN A 15 -9.55 20.30 -7.50
CA GLN A 15 -10.87 20.54 -8.09
C GLN A 15 -11.98 20.55 -7.02
N LEU A 16 -11.95 19.57 -6.09
CA LEU A 16 -12.89 19.53 -4.98
C LEU A 16 -12.76 20.73 -4.05
N CYS A 17 -11.56 21.23 -3.78
CA CYS A 17 -11.35 22.44 -2.99
C CYS A 17 -11.96 23.68 -3.66
N GLU A 18 -11.79 23.82 -4.98
CA GLU A 18 -12.39 24.91 -5.77
C GLU A 18 -13.93 24.80 -5.72
N GLU A 19 -14.49 23.61 -5.93
CA GLU A 19 -15.94 23.36 -5.86
C GLU A 19 -16.52 23.69 -4.47
N LEU A 20 -15.84 23.24 -3.38
CA LEU A 20 -16.25 23.57 -2.02
C LEU A 20 -16.27 25.07 -1.74
N ALA A 21 -15.28 25.81 -2.23
CA ALA A 21 -15.20 27.26 -2.04
C ALA A 21 -16.27 28.00 -2.84
N GLU A 22 -16.44 27.69 -4.12
CA GLU A 22 -17.29 28.42 -5.04
C GLU A 22 -18.79 28.02 -4.94
N THR A 23 -19.06 26.73 -4.84
CA THR A 23 -20.42 26.16 -4.88
C THR A 23 -20.98 25.97 -3.47
N ASP A 24 -20.24 25.28 -2.61
CA ASP A 24 -20.70 24.94 -1.25
C ASP A 24 -20.44 26.08 -0.26
N ARG A 25 -19.68 27.10 -0.66
CA ARG A 25 -19.28 28.26 0.17
C ARG A 25 -18.62 27.88 1.49
N ARG A 26 -17.77 26.84 1.44
CA ARG A 26 -17.02 26.33 2.58
C ARG A 26 -15.56 26.71 2.48
N HIS A 27 -15.00 27.14 3.60
CA HIS A 27 -13.58 27.46 3.72
C HIS A 27 -12.81 26.27 4.29
N LEU A 28 -11.67 25.95 3.69
CA LEU A 28 -10.74 24.93 4.16
C LEU A 28 -9.58 25.59 4.89
N ASN A 29 -9.21 25.05 6.04
CA ASN A 29 -8.10 25.54 6.86
C ASN A 29 -6.78 24.81 6.57
N THR A 30 -6.86 23.62 5.99
CA THR A 30 -5.69 22.78 5.70
C THR A 30 -5.76 22.19 4.29
N ASN A 31 -4.65 21.61 3.85
CA ASN A 31 -4.58 20.82 2.61
C ASN A 31 -4.81 19.31 2.87
N SER A 32 -5.53 18.94 3.94
CA SER A 32 -5.79 17.54 4.24
C SER A 32 -6.98 17.00 3.45
N ASP A 33 -6.84 15.80 2.89
CA ASP A 33 -7.96 15.07 2.27
C ASP A 33 -9.12 14.88 3.26
N SER A 34 -8.79 14.68 4.53
CA SER A 34 -9.79 14.54 5.61
C SER A 34 -10.71 15.74 5.72
N GLU A 35 -10.16 16.96 5.64
CA GLU A 35 -10.96 18.18 5.75
C GLU A 35 -11.85 18.39 4.52
N VAL A 36 -11.33 18.07 3.33
CA VAL A 36 -12.13 18.13 2.09
C VAL A 36 -13.33 17.20 2.19
N ILE A 37 -13.09 15.93 2.51
CA ILE A 37 -14.15 14.93 2.62
C ILE A 37 -15.14 15.26 3.73
N LEU A 38 -14.65 15.71 4.89
CA LEU A 38 -15.51 16.12 5.99
C LEU A 38 -16.44 17.26 5.58
N ASN A 39 -15.94 18.26 4.84
CA ASN A 39 -16.75 19.37 4.37
C ASN A 39 -17.78 18.94 3.33
N ILE A 40 -17.43 18.05 2.40
CA ILE A 40 -18.40 17.46 1.46
C ILE A 40 -19.49 16.71 2.22
N PHE A 41 -19.12 15.79 3.11
CA PHE A 41 -20.09 15.03 3.90
C PHE A 41 -21.01 15.93 4.71
N ALA A 42 -20.43 16.92 5.40
CA ALA A 42 -21.21 17.87 6.19
C ALA A 42 -22.15 18.74 5.33
N HIS A 43 -21.74 19.12 4.12
CA HIS A 43 -22.60 19.81 3.17
C HIS A 43 -23.78 18.94 2.76
N GLU A 44 -23.52 17.73 2.29
CA GLU A 44 -24.57 16.80 1.84
C GLU A 44 -25.56 16.46 2.98
N LEU A 45 -25.03 16.22 4.19
CA LEU A 45 -25.87 15.93 5.35
C LEU A 45 -26.76 17.13 5.73
N GLN A 46 -26.24 18.36 5.63
CA GLN A 46 -26.99 19.59 5.90
C GLN A 46 -28.12 19.83 4.87
N GLN A 47 -27.95 19.38 3.63
CA GLN A 47 -28.97 19.49 2.58
C GLN A 47 -30.13 18.51 2.78
N ILE A 48 -29.92 17.41 3.48
CA ILE A 48 -30.89 16.32 3.62
C ILE A 48 -31.59 16.37 4.97
N GLY A 49 -30.82 16.57 6.06
CA GLY A 49 -31.27 16.30 7.40
C GLY A 49 -31.09 17.45 8.39
N GLY A 50 -31.60 17.24 9.58
CA GLY A 50 -31.47 18.18 10.71
C GLY A 50 -30.21 17.94 11.57
N VAL A 51 -30.20 18.56 12.76
CA VAL A 51 -29.11 18.45 13.74
C VAL A 51 -28.90 17.02 14.28
N GLN A 52 -29.93 16.20 14.24
CA GLN A 52 -29.89 14.79 14.63
C GLN A 52 -30.37 13.92 13.44
N PRO A 53 -29.51 13.61 12.49
CA PRO A 53 -29.89 12.85 11.31
C PRO A 53 -30.24 11.41 11.66
N SER A 54 -31.24 10.88 10.98
CA SER A 54 -31.60 9.47 10.96
C SER A 54 -30.51 8.65 10.23
N LYS A 55 -30.51 7.33 10.41
CA LYS A 55 -29.56 6.47 9.68
C LYS A 55 -29.78 6.53 8.16
N GLU A 56 -31.02 6.71 7.71
CA GLU A 56 -31.39 6.83 6.30
C GLU A 56 -30.79 8.12 5.69
N GLU A 57 -30.89 9.22 6.40
CA GLU A 57 -30.28 10.51 6.01
C GLU A 57 -28.75 10.42 5.97
N ILE A 58 -28.13 9.70 6.92
CA ILE A 58 -26.69 9.46 6.92
C ILE A 58 -26.26 8.66 5.70
N PHE A 59 -26.96 7.57 5.38
CA PHE A 59 -26.64 6.74 4.21
C PHE A 59 -26.84 7.52 2.90
N GLU A 60 -27.86 8.34 2.79
CA GLU A 60 -28.09 9.21 1.64
C GLU A 60 -26.95 10.24 1.50
N ALA A 61 -26.57 10.91 2.60
CA ALA A 61 -25.47 11.88 2.60
C ALA A 61 -24.14 11.22 2.16
N VAL A 62 -23.85 10.00 2.65
CA VAL A 62 -22.67 9.24 2.21
C VAL A 62 -22.76 8.90 0.72
N THR A 63 -23.92 8.49 0.22
CA THR A 63 -24.11 8.17 -1.20
C THR A 63 -23.85 9.38 -2.09
N ARG A 64 -24.34 10.57 -1.70
CA ARG A 64 -24.06 11.84 -2.38
C ARG A 64 -22.58 12.22 -2.29
N MET A 65 -21.98 12.13 -1.11
CA MET A 65 -20.54 12.32 -0.93
C MET A 65 -19.73 11.41 -1.86
N GLN A 66 -20.01 10.11 -1.88
CA GLN A 66 -19.33 9.15 -2.78
C GLN A 66 -19.51 9.50 -4.26
N SER A 67 -20.61 10.18 -4.63
CA SER A 67 -20.82 10.60 -6.02
C SER A 67 -19.90 11.75 -6.45
N ARG A 68 -19.40 12.51 -5.50
CA ARG A 68 -18.46 13.62 -5.71
C ARG A 68 -17.00 13.19 -5.56
N LEU A 69 -16.73 12.03 -4.92
CA LEU A 69 -15.38 11.53 -4.68
C LEU A 69 -14.93 10.58 -5.78
N SER A 70 -13.68 10.70 -6.17
CA SER A 70 -12.94 9.78 -7.05
C SER A 70 -11.66 9.31 -6.36
N GLY A 71 -11.14 8.15 -6.75
CA GLY A 71 -9.95 7.58 -6.15
C GLY A 71 -10.25 6.55 -5.04
N ALA A 72 -9.24 6.26 -4.22
CA ALA A 72 -9.31 5.22 -3.21
C ALA A 72 -9.34 5.83 -1.80
N TYR A 73 -10.26 5.37 -0.97
CA TYR A 73 -10.39 5.87 0.40
C TYR A 73 -11.01 4.84 1.35
N SER A 74 -10.58 4.91 2.59
CA SER A 74 -11.26 4.30 3.74
C SER A 74 -11.47 5.39 4.78
N ILE A 75 -12.73 5.66 5.11
CA ILE A 75 -13.13 6.83 5.89
C ILE A 75 -13.86 6.37 7.14
N ILE A 76 -13.52 7.00 8.28
CA ILE A 76 -14.26 6.86 9.53
C ILE A 76 -14.66 8.26 9.98
N ILE A 77 -15.96 8.48 10.16
CA ILE A 77 -16.55 9.76 10.57
C ILE A 77 -17.28 9.57 11.90
N MET A 78 -16.94 10.37 12.87
CA MET A 78 -17.72 10.45 14.13
C MET A 78 -18.68 11.62 14.06
N ILE A 79 -19.98 11.34 14.21
CA ILE A 79 -21.04 12.35 14.31
C ILE A 79 -21.42 12.47 15.79
N ASN A 80 -21.15 13.65 16.37
CA ASN A 80 -21.34 13.87 17.79
C ASN A 80 -22.80 13.58 18.22
N ASN A 81 -22.97 12.83 19.31
CA ASN A 81 -24.25 12.38 19.87
C ASN A 81 -25.10 11.49 18.92
N VAL A 82 -24.60 11.08 17.76
CA VAL A 82 -25.33 10.26 16.79
C VAL A 82 -24.67 8.89 16.62
N GLY A 83 -23.37 8.85 16.29
CA GLY A 83 -22.68 7.58 16.09
C GLY A 83 -21.43 7.66 15.23
N LEU A 84 -21.00 6.50 14.75
CA LEU A 84 -19.82 6.28 13.94
C LEU A 84 -20.22 5.79 12.55
N VAL A 85 -19.66 6.39 11.51
CA VAL A 85 -19.84 6.00 10.11
C VAL A 85 -18.52 5.51 9.55
N ALA A 86 -18.50 4.34 8.92
CA ALA A 86 -17.34 3.82 8.20
C ALA A 86 -17.70 3.63 6.73
N VAL A 87 -16.86 4.06 5.82
CA VAL A 87 -17.09 4.04 4.38
C VAL A 87 -15.87 3.51 3.66
N ARG A 88 -16.03 2.52 2.82
CA ARG A 88 -14.99 2.02 1.92
C ARG A 88 -15.25 2.50 0.48
N ASP A 89 -14.20 2.80 -0.27
CA ASP A 89 -14.29 3.27 -1.64
C ASP A 89 -15.06 2.29 -2.56
N PRO A 90 -15.61 2.75 -3.70
CA PRO A 90 -16.46 1.95 -4.59
C PRO A 90 -15.78 0.69 -5.14
N HIS A 91 -14.45 0.69 -5.30
CA HIS A 91 -13.68 -0.45 -5.77
C HIS A 91 -13.11 -1.29 -4.62
N GLY A 92 -13.15 -0.79 -3.37
CA GLY A 92 -12.52 -1.44 -2.22
C GLY A 92 -11.00 -1.50 -2.33
N ILE A 93 -10.38 -0.48 -2.96
CA ILE A 93 -8.93 -0.40 -3.16
C ILE A 93 -8.22 -0.35 -1.82
N ARG A 94 -8.69 0.54 -0.90
CA ARG A 94 -8.11 0.61 0.44
C ARG A 94 -8.84 -0.33 1.38
N PRO A 95 -8.10 -1.03 2.27
CA PRO A 95 -8.71 -1.98 3.19
C PRO A 95 -9.48 -1.25 4.32
N LEU A 96 -10.56 -1.87 4.78
CA LEU A 96 -11.30 -1.46 5.96
C LEU A 96 -12.00 -2.68 6.57
N ILE A 97 -11.76 -2.91 7.87
CA ILE A 97 -12.18 -4.12 8.58
C ILE A 97 -12.95 -3.71 9.82
N ILE A 98 -13.95 -4.49 10.19
CA ILE A 98 -14.72 -4.28 11.42
C ILE A 98 -14.56 -5.48 12.36
N GLY A 99 -14.32 -5.18 13.63
CA GLY A 99 -14.31 -6.12 14.73
C GLY A 99 -15.37 -5.79 15.77
N LYS A 100 -15.70 -6.79 16.60
CA LYS A 100 -16.67 -6.69 17.70
C LYS A 100 -16.10 -7.35 18.96
N ARG A 101 -16.40 -6.76 20.09
CA ARG A 101 -16.21 -7.35 21.40
C ARG A 101 -17.54 -7.24 22.17
N ASP A 102 -17.98 -8.33 22.75
CA ASP A 102 -19.17 -8.36 23.60
C ASP A 102 -18.72 -8.23 25.07
N GLU A 103 -19.17 -7.17 25.75
CA GLU A 103 -19.01 -7.02 27.18
C GLU A 103 -20.34 -7.29 27.88
N ASP A 104 -20.34 -8.19 28.87
CA ASP A 104 -21.55 -8.74 29.53
C ASP A 104 -22.47 -7.67 30.16
N LEU A 105 -21.95 -6.47 30.50
CA LEU A 105 -22.68 -5.40 31.19
C LEU A 105 -22.87 -4.12 30.39
N MET A 106 -22.06 -3.90 29.33
CA MET A 106 -22.02 -2.62 28.60
C MET A 106 -22.55 -2.73 27.16
N GLY A 107 -22.86 -3.94 26.69
CA GLY A 107 -23.30 -4.19 25.32
C GLY A 107 -22.14 -4.43 24.35
N ALA A 108 -22.43 -4.42 23.05
CA ALA A 108 -21.45 -4.66 22.01
C ALA A 108 -20.58 -3.44 21.76
N GLU A 109 -19.26 -3.63 21.80
CA GLU A 109 -18.29 -2.67 21.33
C GLU A 109 -17.83 -2.99 19.90
N TYR A 110 -17.58 -1.98 19.10
CA TYR A 110 -17.10 -2.12 17.73
C TYR A 110 -15.78 -1.38 17.53
N MET A 111 -14.90 -1.99 16.76
CA MET A 111 -13.65 -1.39 16.31
C MET A 111 -13.56 -1.46 14.80
N ILE A 112 -13.15 -0.35 14.18
CA ILE A 112 -12.94 -0.26 12.73
C ILE A 112 -11.48 0.13 12.50
N ALA A 113 -10.80 -0.60 11.64
CA ALA A 113 -9.40 -0.38 11.32
C ALA A 113 -9.11 -0.74 9.86
N SER A 114 -7.99 -0.25 9.34
CA SER A 114 -7.50 -0.63 8.01
C SER A 114 -6.82 -2.00 7.97
N GLU A 115 -6.44 -2.54 9.15
CA GLU A 115 -5.73 -3.83 9.25
C GLU A 115 -6.26 -4.67 10.41
N SER A 116 -6.39 -5.99 10.19
CA SER A 116 -6.84 -6.95 11.20
C SER A 116 -5.93 -6.98 12.44
N ALA A 117 -4.63 -6.79 12.25
CA ALA A 117 -3.66 -6.78 13.34
C ALA A 117 -3.97 -5.70 14.41
N ALA A 118 -4.61 -4.59 14.05
CA ALA A 118 -5.04 -3.58 15.01
C ALA A 118 -6.25 -4.04 15.85
N ILE A 119 -7.16 -4.80 15.24
CA ILE A 119 -8.34 -5.37 15.88
C ILE A 119 -7.93 -6.48 16.85
N ASP A 120 -7.04 -7.37 16.41
CA ASP A 120 -6.51 -8.48 17.23
C ASP A 120 -5.71 -7.97 18.44
N ALA A 121 -4.93 -6.88 18.27
CA ALA A 121 -4.12 -6.29 19.34
C ALA A 121 -4.93 -5.75 20.53
N LEU A 122 -6.23 -5.49 20.34
CA LEU A 122 -7.15 -4.99 21.37
C LEU A 122 -8.23 -6.03 21.76
N ASP A 123 -8.00 -7.31 21.45
CA ASP A 123 -8.88 -8.43 21.77
C ASP A 123 -10.30 -8.33 21.19
N PHE A 124 -10.45 -7.64 20.06
CA PHE A 124 -11.69 -7.66 19.29
C PHE A 124 -11.72 -8.88 18.35
N LYS A 125 -12.88 -9.45 18.15
CA LYS A 125 -13.10 -10.49 17.14
C LYS A 125 -13.46 -9.85 15.80
N ILE A 126 -12.75 -10.20 14.75
CA ILE A 126 -13.05 -9.73 13.40
C ILE A 126 -14.44 -10.27 13.01
N ILE A 127 -15.32 -9.36 12.57
CA ILE A 127 -16.63 -9.71 12.03
C ILE A 127 -16.49 -9.98 10.53
N ASP A 128 -15.93 -8.99 9.80
CA ASP A 128 -15.86 -9.03 8.34
C ASP A 128 -14.92 -7.93 7.81
N ASP A 129 -14.50 -8.06 6.56
CA ASP A 129 -14.02 -6.94 5.77
C ASP A 129 -15.22 -6.09 5.32
N ILE A 130 -15.11 -4.76 5.39
CA ILE A 130 -16.14 -3.87 4.84
C ILE A 130 -16.06 -3.95 3.31
N ALA A 131 -17.17 -4.29 2.66
CA ALA A 131 -17.18 -4.54 1.23
C ALA A 131 -16.92 -3.28 0.40
N ALA A 132 -16.54 -3.45 -0.88
CA ALA A 132 -16.38 -2.36 -1.82
C ALA A 132 -17.68 -1.53 -1.93
N GLY A 133 -17.57 -0.20 -1.73
CA GLY A 133 -18.68 0.74 -1.72
C GLY A 133 -19.66 0.60 -0.55
N GLU A 134 -19.31 -0.18 0.47
CA GLU A 134 -20.16 -0.36 1.65
C GLU A 134 -19.95 0.76 2.67
N THR A 135 -21.06 1.12 3.33
CA THR A 135 -21.14 2.03 4.46
C THR A 135 -21.68 1.30 5.66
N ILE A 136 -21.00 1.40 6.80
CA ILE A 136 -21.46 0.93 8.10
C ILE A 136 -21.77 2.13 8.97
N PHE A 137 -22.93 2.12 9.62
CA PHE A 137 -23.29 3.07 10.65
C PHE A 137 -23.51 2.34 11.97
N ILE A 138 -22.85 2.82 13.02
CA ILE A 138 -22.99 2.33 14.40
C ILE A 138 -23.56 3.49 15.22
N SER A 139 -24.78 3.35 15.70
CA SER A 139 -25.43 4.37 16.54
C SER A 139 -24.74 4.47 17.92
N LYS A 140 -24.96 5.55 18.64
CA LYS A 140 -24.44 5.73 20.00
C LYS A 140 -24.92 4.67 20.98
N GLU A 141 -26.04 3.98 20.68
CA GLU A 141 -26.55 2.85 21.45
C GLU A 141 -25.93 1.51 21.04
N GLY A 142 -24.90 1.51 20.17
CA GLY A 142 -24.22 0.30 19.71
C GLY A 142 -25.00 -0.52 18.67
N LYS A 143 -26.02 0.07 18.02
CA LYS A 143 -26.77 -0.62 16.96
C LYS A 143 -26.11 -0.40 15.60
N MET A 144 -25.60 -1.49 15.00
CA MET A 144 -24.98 -1.49 13.69
C MET A 144 -26.02 -1.62 12.56
N SER A 145 -25.82 -0.85 11.50
CA SER A 145 -26.58 -0.91 10.25
C SER A 145 -25.62 -0.84 9.06
N ARG A 146 -25.97 -1.49 7.95
CA ARG A 146 -25.14 -1.55 6.74
C ARG A 146 -25.92 -1.05 5.53
N SER A 147 -25.24 -0.38 4.61
CA SER A 147 -25.78 0.04 3.31
C SER A 147 -24.68 -0.11 2.25
N LYS A 148 -25.07 -0.52 1.04
CA LYS A 148 -24.13 -0.61 -0.08
C LYS A 148 -24.51 0.43 -1.12
N SER A 149 -23.52 1.23 -1.55
CA SER A 149 -23.69 2.23 -2.59
C SER A 149 -24.11 1.58 -3.91
N GLN A 150 -25.02 2.23 -4.65
CA GLN A 150 -25.36 1.85 -6.04
C GLN A 150 -24.17 2.02 -6.99
N LYS A 151 -23.15 2.81 -6.60
CA LYS A 151 -21.88 2.99 -7.31
C LYS A 151 -20.84 1.94 -6.98
N ALA A 152 -21.16 0.93 -6.13
CA ALA A 152 -20.21 -0.15 -5.85
C ALA A 152 -19.77 -0.78 -7.17
N ALA A 153 -18.48 -0.62 -7.46
CA ALA A 153 -17.85 -1.14 -8.66
C ALA A 153 -17.35 -2.58 -8.42
N LYS A 154 -16.63 -3.12 -9.39
CA LYS A 154 -16.00 -4.42 -9.25
C LYS A 154 -14.90 -4.35 -8.19
N HIS A 155 -14.93 -5.24 -7.19
CA HIS A 155 -13.93 -5.30 -6.13
C HIS A 155 -12.52 -5.50 -6.71
N SER A 156 -11.64 -4.55 -6.44
CA SER A 156 -10.27 -4.51 -6.98
C SER A 156 -9.32 -3.96 -5.91
N PRO A 157 -8.99 -4.75 -4.88
CA PRO A 157 -8.12 -4.29 -3.80
C PRO A 157 -6.71 -4.00 -4.30
N CYS A 158 -6.03 -3.06 -3.65
CA CYS A 158 -4.66 -2.71 -3.99
C CYS A 158 -3.72 -3.90 -3.78
N ILE A 159 -3.08 -4.38 -4.84
CA ILE A 159 -2.14 -5.50 -4.77
C ILE A 159 -0.90 -5.15 -3.93
N PHE A 160 -0.52 -3.87 -3.87
CA PHE A 160 0.66 -3.41 -3.15
C PHE A 160 0.50 -3.46 -1.62
N GLU A 161 -0.73 -3.58 -1.11
CA GLU A 161 -0.97 -3.91 0.30
C GLU A 161 -0.30 -5.24 0.66
N TYR A 162 -0.44 -6.26 -0.17
CA TYR A 162 0.15 -7.58 0.07
C TYR A 162 1.66 -7.60 -0.16
N VAL A 163 2.19 -6.74 -1.03
CA VAL A 163 3.63 -6.63 -1.28
C VAL A 163 4.34 -5.97 -0.10
N TYR A 164 3.88 -4.77 0.29
CA TYR A 164 4.67 -3.90 1.17
C TYR A 164 3.86 -3.23 2.29
N LEU A 165 2.68 -2.65 1.99
CA LEU A 165 2.03 -1.68 2.89
C LEU A 165 1.50 -2.34 4.15
N ALA A 166 0.79 -3.47 4.02
CA ALA A 166 0.19 -4.16 5.14
C ALA A 166 1.21 -4.89 6.02
N ARG A 167 0.89 -5.02 7.29
CA ARG A 167 1.68 -5.83 8.22
C ARG A 167 1.59 -7.32 7.83
N PRO A 168 2.67 -8.10 8.00
CA PRO A 168 2.68 -9.51 7.61
C PRO A 168 1.67 -10.37 8.39
N ASP A 169 1.32 -9.98 9.61
CA ASP A 169 0.34 -10.64 10.47
C ASP A 169 -1.13 -10.26 10.16
N SER A 170 -1.35 -9.33 9.24
CA SER A 170 -2.70 -8.92 8.82
C SER A 170 -3.36 -9.90 7.85
N VAL A 171 -4.70 -9.94 7.94
CA VAL A 171 -5.59 -10.56 6.95
C VAL A 171 -6.46 -9.45 6.36
N ILE A 172 -6.44 -9.28 5.04
CA ILE A 172 -7.18 -8.24 4.31
C ILE A 172 -7.98 -8.93 3.20
N ASP A 173 -9.27 -8.62 3.09
CA ASP A 173 -10.16 -9.25 2.12
C ASP A 173 -10.07 -10.79 2.16
N LYS A 174 -9.97 -11.35 3.38
CA LYS A 174 -9.81 -12.79 3.67
C LYS A 174 -8.49 -13.38 3.17
N VAL A 175 -7.54 -12.57 2.71
CA VAL A 175 -6.21 -13.00 2.28
C VAL A 175 -5.17 -12.71 3.37
N SER A 176 -4.49 -13.74 3.85
CA SER A 176 -3.34 -13.58 4.76
C SER A 176 -2.17 -12.96 3.99
N VAL A 177 -1.71 -11.79 4.43
CA VAL A 177 -0.54 -11.09 3.87
C VAL A 177 0.71 -11.97 3.94
N HIS A 178 0.93 -12.66 5.07
CA HIS A 178 2.04 -13.59 5.23
C HIS A 178 2.02 -14.71 4.18
N LYS A 179 0.85 -15.35 3.97
CA LYS A 179 0.70 -16.42 2.96
C LYS A 179 0.89 -15.91 1.54
N ALA A 180 0.40 -14.72 1.22
CA ALA A 180 0.63 -14.09 -0.07
C ALA A 180 2.14 -13.88 -0.32
N ARG A 181 2.87 -13.32 0.67
CA ARG A 181 4.33 -13.13 0.57
C ARG A 181 5.11 -14.44 0.48
N GLN A 182 4.64 -15.51 1.14
CA GLN A 182 5.23 -16.84 0.96
C GLN A 182 5.11 -17.31 -0.50
N ARG A 183 3.91 -17.19 -1.11
CA ARG A 183 3.69 -17.59 -2.51
C ARG A 183 4.51 -16.73 -3.48
N MET A 184 4.60 -15.40 -3.23
CA MET A 184 5.48 -14.51 -4.00
C MET A 184 6.92 -15.02 -4.02
N GLY A 185 7.45 -15.43 -2.87
CA GLY A 185 8.79 -16.02 -2.77
C GLY A 185 8.91 -17.35 -3.52
N THR A 186 7.90 -18.21 -3.43
CA THR A 186 7.88 -19.49 -4.15
C THR A 186 7.94 -19.28 -5.66
N TYR A 187 7.08 -18.42 -6.24
CA TYR A 187 7.05 -18.15 -7.68
C TYR A 187 8.30 -17.42 -8.16
N LEU A 188 8.83 -16.48 -7.35
CA LEU A 188 10.10 -15.84 -7.67
C LEU A 188 11.25 -16.84 -7.70
N GLY A 189 11.32 -17.78 -6.77
CA GLY A 189 12.30 -18.86 -6.78
C GLY A 189 12.15 -19.80 -7.99
N GLU A 190 10.92 -20.12 -8.40
CA GLU A 190 10.64 -20.86 -9.63
C GLU A 190 11.15 -20.13 -10.87
N LYS A 191 10.89 -18.83 -10.97
CA LYS A 191 11.37 -17.98 -12.05
C LYS A 191 12.89 -17.95 -12.10
N ILE A 192 13.57 -17.79 -10.96
CA ILE A 192 15.04 -17.80 -10.89
C ILE A 192 15.60 -19.14 -11.39
N LEU A 193 15.06 -20.28 -10.95
CA LEU A 193 15.49 -21.60 -11.42
C LEU A 193 15.26 -21.78 -12.92
N GLY A 194 14.16 -21.23 -13.46
CA GLY A 194 13.87 -21.28 -14.90
C GLY A 194 14.86 -20.47 -15.74
N LEU A 195 15.29 -19.30 -15.24
CA LEU A 195 16.23 -18.42 -15.94
C LEU A 195 17.70 -18.84 -15.74
N TYR A 196 18.04 -19.30 -14.53
CA TYR A 196 19.39 -19.62 -14.11
C TYR A 196 19.46 -21.00 -13.45
N PRO A 197 19.23 -22.10 -14.17
CA PRO A 197 19.24 -23.46 -13.59
C PRO A 197 20.60 -23.84 -12.98
N GLU A 198 21.70 -23.33 -13.55
CA GLU A 198 23.09 -23.50 -13.08
C GLU A 198 23.55 -22.28 -12.27
N HIS A 199 22.65 -21.69 -11.45
CA HIS A 199 23.02 -20.52 -10.66
C HIS A 199 24.19 -20.80 -9.72
N GLU A 200 25.06 -19.80 -9.55
CA GLU A 200 26.22 -19.87 -8.67
C GLU A 200 25.96 -19.25 -7.28
N ILE A 201 24.70 -19.19 -6.84
CA ILE A 201 24.31 -18.57 -5.58
C ILE A 201 24.71 -19.47 -4.41
N ASP A 202 25.42 -18.91 -3.41
CA ASP A 202 25.79 -19.60 -2.19
C ASP A 202 24.77 -19.39 -1.06
N VAL A 203 24.10 -18.23 -1.03
CA VAL A 203 23.23 -17.83 0.08
C VAL A 203 22.19 -16.83 -0.38
N VAL A 204 20.98 -16.92 0.22
CA VAL A 204 19.89 -15.96 0.03
C VAL A 204 19.81 -15.06 1.26
N ILE A 205 19.83 -13.74 1.04
CA ILE A 205 19.82 -12.70 2.09
C ILE A 205 18.65 -11.75 1.85
N PRO A 206 17.73 -11.59 2.80
CA PRO A 206 16.65 -10.62 2.70
C PRO A 206 17.12 -9.20 2.92
N ILE A 207 16.45 -8.24 2.30
CA ILE A 207 16.50 -6.84 2.72
C ILE A 207 15.42 -6.62 3.78
N PRO A 208 15.80 -6.40 5.07
CA PRO A 208 14.83 -6.39 6.15
C PRO A 208 13.92 -5.14 6.12
N GLU A 209 12.66 -5.26 6.55
CA GLU A 209 12.01 -6.44 7.14
C GLU A 209 10.98 -7.07 6.19
N SER A 210 10.46 -6.31 5.22
CA SER A 210 9.33 -6.66 4.36
C SER A 210 9.59 -7.88 3.45
N SER A 211 10.82 -8.05 2.99
CA SER A 211 11.19 -9.16 2.10
C SER A 211 11.53 -10.48 2.80
N THR A 212 11.64 -10.48 4.13
CA THR A 212 12.06 -11.65 4.93
C THR A 212 11.27 -12.91 4.60
N THR A 213 9.94 -12.80 4.52
CA THR A 213 9.06 -13.95 4.22
C THR A 213 9.29 -14.48 2.80
N SER A 214 9.36 -13.59 1.81
CA SER A 214 9.58 -13.99 0.40
C SER A 214 10.97 -14.58 0.20
N ALA A 215 12.02 -13.98 0.79
CA ALA A 215 13.39 -14.47 0.70
C ALA A 215 13.55 -15.87 1.31
N ASN A 216 12.87 -16.17 2.40
CA ASN A 216 12.87 -17.50 3.00
C ASN A 216 12.31 -18.57 2.03
N GLU A 217 11.20 -18.27 1.35
CA GLU A 217 10.62 -19.20 0.38
C GLU A 217 11.47 -19.30 -0.90
N VAL A 218 12.10 -18.19 -1.35
CA VAL A 218 13.11 -18.24 -2.43
C VAL A 218 14.23 -19.19 -2.04
N ALA A 219 14.81 -19.05 -0.85
CA ALA A 219 15.90 -19.92 -0.38
C ALA A 219 15.49 -21.41 -0.35
N LYS A 220 14.30 -21.73 0.16
CA LYS A 220 13.75 -23.09 0.16
C LYS A 220 13.59 -23.63 -1.26
N LYS A 221 13.07 -22.82 -2.18
CA LYS A 221 12.84 -23.24 -3.57
C LYS A 221 14.13 -23.50 -4.32
N LEU A 222 15.18 -22.70 -4.05
CA LEU A 222 16.51 -22.87 -4.63
C LEU A 222 17.34 -23.95 -3.90
N GLY A 223 16.89 -24.48 -2.77
CA GLY A 223 17.66 -25.43 -1.95
C GLY A 223 18.90 -24.81 -1.29
N LEU A 224 18.87 -23.49 -1.03
CA LEU A 224 20.01 -22.70 -0.54
C LEU A 224 19.83 -22.27 0.93
N PRO A 225 20.93 -22.00 1.64
CA PRO A 225 20.86 -21.37 2.96
C PRO A 225 20.19 -20.00 2.90
N TYR A 226 19.26 -19.76 3.84
CA TYR A 226 18.77 -18.43 4.17
C TYR A 226 19.61 -17.85 5.33
N ARG A 227 20.04 -16.59 5.23
CA ARG A 227 20.80 -15.90 6.28
C ARG A 227 20.37 -14.44 6.39
N GLU A 228 20.29 -13.95 7.62
CA GLU A 228 20.11 -12.52 7.89
C GLU A 228 21.46 -11.81 7.77
N GLY A 229 21.76 -11.28 6.57
CA GLY A 229 23.01 -10.58 6.30
C GLY A 229 23.00 -9.11 6.68
N PHE A 230 21.83 -8.51 6.94
CA PHE A 230 21.68 -7.11 7.35
C PHE A 230 20.95 -6.98 8.67
N VAL A 231 21.45 -6.12 9.54
CA VAL A 231 20.81 -5.74 10.80
C VAL A 231 20.24 -4.33 10.66
N LYS A 232 18.92 -4.20 10.87
CA LYS A 232 18.25 -2.90 10.87
C LYS A 232 18.39 -2.17 12.19
N ASN A 233 18.86 -0.94 12.16
CA ASN A 233 18.89 -0.07 13.33
C ASN A 233 17.47 0.43 13.64
N ARG A 234 16.87 -0.11 14.71
CA ARG A 234 15.48 0.18 15.13
C ARG A 234 15.28 1.59 15.67
N TYR A 235 16.36 2.29 16.04
CA TYR A 235 16.31 3.66 16.60
C TYR A 235 16.24 4.74 15.52
N ILE A 236 16.40 4.39 14.25
CA ILE A 236 16.35 5.34 13.13
C ILE A 236 15.05 5.15 12.36
N GLY A 237 14.18 6.19 12.39
CA GLY A 237 12.88 6.20 11.72
C GLY A 237 12.95 6.13 10.18
N ARG A 238 11.76 6.12 9.51
CA ARG A 238 11.64 6.07 8.04
C ARG A 238 12.32 7.28 7.39
N THR A 239 13.20 7.04 6.39
CA THR A 239 13.98 8.07 5.68
C THR A 239 13.41 8.44 4.31
N PHE A 240 12.30 7.81 3.88
CA PHE A 240 11.67 8.10 2.59
C PHE A 240 11.16 9.55 2.46
N ILE A 241 10.99 10.26 3.58
CA ILE A 241 10.43 11.62 3.68
C ILE A 241 11.52 12.70 3.62
N MET A 242 12.80 12.35 3.47
CA MET A 242 13.89 13.34 3.46
C MET A 242 14.07 13.97 2.07
N PRO A 243 14.05 15.32 1.94
CA PRO A 243 14.00 16.00 0.65
C PRO A 243 15.31 16.01 -0.14
N LYS A 244 16.48 15.72 0.45
CA LYS A 244 17.78 15.81 -0.25
C LYS A 244 18.42 14.43 -0.47
N GLN A 245 18.88 14.17 -1.71
CA GLN A 245 19.48 12.89 -2.14
C GLN A 245 20.75 12.51 -1.35
N GLU A 246 21.60 13.48 -0.97
CA GLU A 246 22.78 13.22 -0.13
C GLU A 246 22.42 12.78 1.31
N MET A 247 21.34 13.34 1.87
CA MET A 247 20.87 12.94 3.20
C MET A 247 20.27 11.52 3.17
N ARG A 248 19.64 11.15 2.05
CA ARG A 248 19.13 9.78 1.83
C ARG A 248 20.29 8.76 1.77
N ARG A 249 21.39 9.08 1.07
CA ARG A 249 22.61 8.21 1.00
C ARG A 249 23.21 7.93 2.38
N LYS A 250 23.43 8.97 3.18
CA LYS A 250 23.96 8.81 4.55
C LYS A 250 23.01 8.05 5.47
N SER A 251 21.71 8.03 5.17
CA SER A 251 20.71 7.44 6.02
C SER A 251 20.55 5.92 5.85
N VAL A 252 20.79 5.36 4.67
CA VAL A 252 20.72 3.90 4.46
C VAL A 252 21.87 3.21 5.21
N LYS A 253 23.13 3.70 5.08
CA LYS A 253 24.28 3.18 5.87
C LYS A 253 24.09 3.29 7.39
N ARG A 254 23.27 4.23 7.88
CA ARG A 254 22.92 4.32 9.31
C ARG A 254 21.83 3.36 9.73
N LYS A 255 20.97 2.96 8.79
CA LYS A 255 19.81 2.09 9.05
C LYS A 255 20.12 0.62 8.95
N LEU A 256 21.01 0.24 8.06
CA LEU A 256 21.36 -1.15 7.79
C LEU A 256 22.86 -1.34 8.00
N ASN A 257 23.20 -2.35 8.79
CA ASN A 257 24.60 -2.80 8.97
C ASN A 257 24.75 -4.20 8.39
N PRO A 258 25.75 -4.44 7.49
CA PRO A 258 26.05 -5.77 7.01
C PRO A 258 26.77 -6.61 8.06
N ILE A 259 26.43 -7.89 8.12
CA ILE A 259 27.18 -8.90 8.89
C ILE A 259 28.22 -9.50 7.96
N THR A 260 29.45 -9.01 8.00
CA THR A 260 30.54 -9.30 7.03
C THR A 260 30.69 -10.80 6.75
N MET A 261 30.68 -11.65 7.76
CA MET A 261 30.83 -13.10 7.61
C MET A 261 29.73 -13.77 6.76
N GLU A 262 28.59 -13.11 6.56
CA GLU A 262 27.53 -13.63 5.69
C GLU A 262 27.75 -13.27 4.22
N PHE A 263 28.64 -12.34 3.92
CA PHE A 263 28.96 -11.86 2.57
C PHE A 263 30.33 -12.32 2.09
N GLU A 264 31.33 -12.34 2.99
CA GLU A 264 32.73 -12.54 2.64
C GLU A 264 32.96 -13.83 1.85
N GLY A 265 33.51 -13.66 0.64
CA GLY A 265 33.86 -14.77 -0.24
C GLY A 265 32.69 -15.50 -0.90
N LYS A 266 31.44 -15.03 -0.74
CA LYS A 266 30.21 -15.72 -1.24
C LYS A 266 29.60 -15.00 -2.43
N ASN A 267 28.88 -15.76 -3.24
CA ASN A 267 27.94 -15.29 -4.24
C ASN A 267 26.56 -15.15 -3.58
N VAL A 268 26.08 -13.92 -3.37
CA VAL A 268 24.87 -13.67 -2.59
C VAL A 268 23.70 -13.28 -3.47
N LEU A 269 22.52 -13.84 -3.18
CA LEU A 269 21.24 -13.35 -3.73
C LEU A 269 20.57 -12.46 -2.70
N LEU A 270 20.46 -11.18 -3.01
CA LEU A 270 19.67 -10.21 -2.24
C LEU A 270 18.22 -10.25 -2.71
N VAL A 271 17.29 -10.36 -1.79
CA VAL A 271 15.85 -10.35 -2.10
C VAL A 271 15.19 -9.16 -1.43
N ASP A 272 14.55 -8.30 -2.24
CA ASP A 272 13.78 -7.14 -1.78
C ASP A 272 12.28 -7.34 -2.08
N ASP A 273 11.42 -6.54 -1.43
CA ASP A 273 9.99 -6.53 -1.74
C ASP A 273 9.71 -5.84 -3.08
N SER A 274 10.38 -4.72 -3.36
CA SER A 274 10.19 -3.91 -4.57
C SER A 274 11.34 -2.93 -4.80
N ILE A 275 11.55 -2.52 -6.05
CA ILE A 275 12.50 -1.48 -6.44
C ILE A 275 11.73 -0.29 -7.01
N VAL A 276 11.86 0.88 -6.39
CA VAL A 276 11.20 2.12 -6.83
C VAL A 276 12.17 3.02 -7.60
N ARG A 277 13.09 3.69 -6.91
CA ARG A 277 14.11 4.59 -7.50
C ARG A 277 15.46 3.91 -7.77
N GLY A 278 15.68 2.72 -7.25
CA GLY A 278 16.94 1.98 -7.36
C GLY A 278 18.10 2.55 -6.50
N THR A 279 17.97 3.74 -5.92
CA THR A 279 19.04 4.35 -5.11
C THR A 279 19.34 3.57 -3.83
N THR A 280 18.31 3.05 -3.17
CA THR A 280 18.44 2.18 -1.99
C THR A 280 19.06 0.86 -2.37
N SER A 281 18.57 0.21 -3.44
CA SER A 281 19.07 -1.07 -3.93
C SER A 281 20.54 -0.97 -4.31
N LYS A 282 20.95 0.11 -4.99
CA LYS A 282 22.36 0.41 -5.30
C LYS A 282 23.23 0.45 -4.05
N GLN A 283 22.80 1.18 -3.01
CA GLN A 283 23.56 1.29 -1.77
C GLN A 283 23.66 -0.06 -1.02
N ILE A 284 22.61 -0.87 -1.08
CA ILE A 284 22.60 -2.20 -0.47
C ILE A 284 23.56 -3.14 -1.21
N VAL A 285 23.59 -3.10 -2.55
CA VAL A 285 24.56 -3.84 -3.36
C VAL A 285 25.99 -3.38 -3.06
N GLU A 286 26.25 -2.07 -2.99
CA GLU A 286 27.54 -1.50 -2.60
C GLU A 286 27.97 -2.01 -1.21
N MET A 287 27.07 -2.01 -0.21
CA MET A 287 27.38 -2.54 1.13
C MET A 287 27.69 -4.04 1.12
N ALA A 288 26.98 -4.85 0.33
CA ALA A 288 27.27 -6.27 0.19
C ALA A 288 28.67 -6.52 -0.41
N ARG A 289 29.04 -5.73 -1.43
CA ARG A 289 30.37 -5.80 -2.03
C ARG A 289 31.47 -5.31 -1.07
N GLU A 290 31.24 -4.20 -0.35
CA GLU A 290 32.15 -3.70 0.69
C GLU A 290 32.34 -4.75 1.82
N ALA A 291 31.33 -5.56 2.10
CA ALA A 291 31.38 -6.67 3.06
C ALA A 291 32.05 -7.95 2.50
N GLY A 292 32.57 -7.91 1.27
CA GLY A 292 33.38 -8.97 0.68
C GLY A 292 32.62 -10.00 -0.18
N ALA A 293 31.39 -9.72 -0.61
CA ALA A 293 30.66 -10.56 -1.57
C ALA A 293 31.44 -10.64 -2.91
N LYS A 294 31.57 -11.85 -3.46
CA LYS A 294 32.20 -12.09 -4.79
C LYS A 294 31.28 -11.67 -5.93
N LYS A 295 30.04 -12.17 -5.90
CA LYS A 295 28.97 -11.77 -6.80
C LYS A 295 27.75 -11.35 -5.97
N VAL A 296 26.99 -10.37 -6.50
CA VAL A 296 25.78 -9.89 -5.88
C VAL A 296 24.64 -9.97 -6.90
N PHE A 297 23.77 -10.90 -6.71
CA PHE A 297 22.55 -11.06 -7.48
C PHE A 297 21.40 -10.38 -6.75
N PHE A 298 20.41 -9.89 -7.49
CA PHE A 298 19.29 -9.16 -6.91
C PHE A 298 17.96 -9.71 -7.43
N ALA A 299 16.98 -9.86 -6.54
CA ALA A 299 15.64 -10.28 -6.90
C ALA A 299 14.60 -9.42 -6.20
N SER A 300 13.55 -9.02 -6.94
CA SER A 300 12.41 -8.26 -6.44
C SER A 300 11.18 -9.16 -6.37
N ALA A 301 10.53 -9.24 -5.20
CA ALA A 301 9.29 -10.00 -5.02
C ALA A 301 8.08 -9.33 -5.69
N ALA A 302 8.21 -8.06 -6.12
CA ALA A 302 7.24 -7.36 -6.95
C ALA A 302 7.74 -7.20 -8.40
N PRO A 303 6.84 -7.03 -9.38
CA PRO A 303 7.16 -6.62 -10.74
C PRO A 303 7.82 -5.23 -10.80
N PRO A 304 8.40 -4.84 -11.95
CA PRO A 304 8.92 -3.50 -12.14
C PRO A 304 7.85 -2.42 -11.95
N ILE A 305 8.10 -1.46 -11.04
CA ILE A 305 7.21 -0.31 -10.84
C ILE A 305 7.50 0.73 -11.93
N ARG A 306 6.55 0.91 -12.85
CA ARG A 306 6.71 1.73 -14.06
C ARG A 306 5.85 2.98 -14.09
N PHE A 307 4.75 3.00 -13.33
CA PHE A 307 3.72 4.05 -13.40
C PHE A 307 3.44 4.65 -12.03
N GLN A 308 2.92 5.87 -12.03
CA GLN A 308 2.53 6.58 -10.80
C GLN A 308 1.32 5.90 -10.15
N ASN A 309 1.27 5.90 -8.82
CA ASN A 309 0.04 5.59 -8.09
C ASN A 309 -0.83 6.85 -7.95
N VAL A 310 -2.13 6.71 -8.21
CA VAL A 310 -3.14 7.77 -8.04
C VAL A 310 -4.14 7.46 -6.91
N TYR A 311 -3.95 6.33 -6.24
CA TYR A 311 -4.85 5.78 -5.22
C TYR A 311 -4.28 5.87 -3.79
N GLY A 312 -3.47 6.90 -3.52
CA GLY A 312 -3.02 7.25 -2.17
C GLY A 312 -1.72 6.60 -1.71
N ILE A 313 -0.98 5.92 -2.58
CA ILE A 313 0.41 5.56 -2.30
C ILE A 313 1.28 6.75 -2.72
N ASP A 314 2.04 7.30 -1.75
CA ASP A 314 3.01 8.37 -2.03
C ASP A 314 4.20 7.77 -2.78
N MET A 315 4.12 7.83 -4.11
CA MET A 315 5.18 7.38 -5.01
C MET A 315 5.92 8.56 -5.65
N ALA A 316 7.13 8.27 -6.07
CA ALA A 316 7.95 9.17 -6.86
C ALA A 316 7.27 9.59 -8.16
N ALA A 317 7.67 10.72 -8.71
CA ALA A 317 7.34 11.11 -10.08
C ALA A 317 7.76 10.01 -11.06
N THR A 318 7.07 9.86 -12.19
CA THR A 318 7.34 8.79 -13.17
C THR A 318 8.80 8.78 -13.62
N THR A 319 9.36 9.97 -13.83
CA THR A 319 10.77 10.17 -14.22
C THR A 319 11.78 9.70 -13.18
N GLU A 320 11.36 9.55 -11.93
CA GLU A 320 12.19 9.04 -10.84
C GLU A 320 12.06 7.52 -10.62
N LEU A 321 11.09 6.87 -11.28
CA LEU A 321 10.92 5.42 -11.25
C LEU A 321 11.96 4.76 -12.15
N ILE A 322 12.85 3.95 -11.56
CA ILE A 322 13.97 3.38 -12.30
C ILE A 322 13.50 2.48 -13.46
N ALA A 323 12.40 1.76 -13.28
CA ALA A 323 11.88 0.83 -14.28
C ALA A 323 10.96 1.49 -15.33
N HIS A 324 10.74 2.83 -15.26
CA HIS A 324 9.90 3.51 -16.23
C HIS A 324 10.51 3.52 -17.65
N GLN A 325 11.84 3.71 -17.73
CA GLN A 325 12.54 3.83 -19.01
C GLN A 325 13.69 2.83 -19.18
N LYS A 326 13.92 1.93 -18.22
CA LYS A 326 15.01 0.98 -18.22
C LYS A 326 14.48 -0.45 -18.21
N ASP A 327 15.17 -1.32 -18.94
CA ASP A 327 14.99 -2.77 -18.84
C ASP A 327 15.74 -3.36 -17.62
N GLU A 328 15.57 -4.65 -17.41
CA GLU A 328 16.13 -5.34 -16.24
C GLU A 328 17.67 -5.32 -16.24
N ASP A 329 18.33 -5.46 -17.39
CA ASP A 329 19.79 -5.43 -17.51
C ASP A 329 20.35 -4.04 -17.20
N GLN A 330 19.73 -2.99 -17.72
CA GLN A 330 20.10 -1.59 -17.44
C GLN A 330 19.90 -1.23 -15.95
N ILE A 331 18.88 -1.82 -15.32
CA ILE A 331 18.65 -1.63 -13.88
C ILE A 331 19.70 -2.40 -13.07
N ALA A 332 20.01 -3.64 -13.46
CA ALA A 332 21.07 -4.43 -12.83
C ALA A 332 22.41 -3.69 -12.87
N GLU A 333 22.80 -3.17 -14.04
CA GLU A 333 24.00 -2.33 -14.19
C GLU A 333 23.98 -1.09 -13.30
N TYR A 334 22.84 -0.37 -13.26
CA TYR A 334 22.70 0.85 -12.43
C TYR A 334 22.86 0.57 -10.95
N ILE A 335 22.26 -0.52 -10.44
CA ILE A 335 22.37 -0.89 -9.02
C ILE A 335 23.69 -1.60 -8.70
N GLY A 336 24.46 -2.04 -9.72
CA GLY A 336 25.73 -2.73 -9.57
C GLY A 336 25.59 -4.23 -9.26
N ALA A 337 24.44 -4.84 -9.55
CA ALA A 337 24.20 -6.27 -9.43
C ALA A 337 24.72 -7.03 -10.64
N ASP A 338 25.15 -8.29 -10.46
CA ASP A 338 25.60 -9.17 -11.54
C ASP A 338 24.45 -9.62 -12.44
N TRP A 339 23.24 -9.75 -11.89
CA TRP A 339 21.96 -9.82 -12.57
C TRP A 339 20.81 -9.44 -11.65
N LEU A 340 19.66 -9.13 -12.25
CA LEU A 340 18.42 -8.76 -11.58
C LEU A 340 17.27 -9.59 -12.10
N VAL A 341 16.40 -10.06 -11.22
CA VAL A 341 15.13 -10.73 -11.57
C VAL A 341 13.99 -10.06 -10.85
N TYR A 342 12.98 -9.63 -11.59
CA TYR A 342 11.70 -9.19 -11.06
C TYR A 342 10.67 -10.32 -11.06
N GLN A 343 9.71 -10.26 -10.15
CA GLN A 343 8.51 -11.08 -10.21
C GLN A 343 7.68 -10.77 -11.45
N ASN A 344 6.91 -11.74 -11.96
CA ASN A 344 5.90 -11.52 -12.99
C ASN A 344 4.62 -10.94 -12.36
N LEU A 345 3.88 -10.10 -13.10
CA LEU A 345 2.63 -9.53 -12.60
C LEU A 345 1.55 -10.61 -12.38
N GLU A 346 1.47 -11.59 -13.27
CA GLU A 346 0.54 -12.71 -13.17
C GLU A 346 0.81 -13.56 -11.93
N ASP A 347 2.07 -13.81 -11.61
CA ASP A 347 2.46 -14.57 -10.42
C ASP A 347 2.23 -13.77 -9.13
N LEU A 348 2.41 -12.46 -9.18
CA LEU A 348 2.05 -11.58 -8.06
C LEU A 348 0.54 -11.63 -7.79
N ILE A 349 -0.29 -11.43 -8.83
CA ILE A 349 -1.75 -11.53 -8.74
C ILE A 349 -2.16 -12.91 -8.21
N ARG A 350 -1.60 -13.97 -8.76
CA ARG A 350 -1.85 -15.34 -8.34
C ARG A 350 -1.51 -15.56 -6.86
N SER A 351 -0.42 -14.99 -6.38
CA SER A 351 0.02 -15.09 -4.98
C SER A 351 -1.03 -14.58 -3.98
N ALA A 352 -1.72 -13.50 -4.31
CA ALA A 352 -2.81 -12.96 -3.51
C ALA A 352 -4.12 -13.72 -3.76
N LYS A 353 -4.50 -13.95 -5.03
CA LYS A 353 -5.76 -14.58 -5.45
C LYS A 353 -5.93 -16.01 -4.92
N GLU A 354 -4.87 -16.76 -4.74
CA GLU A 354 -4.93 -18.10 -4.12
C GLU A 354 -5.41 -18.05 -2.65
N GLY A 355 -5.30 -16.92 -1.99
CA GLY A 355 -5.84 -16.71 -0.65
C GLY A 355 -7.36 -16.51 -0.62
N ASN A 356 -7.91 -15.87 -1.66
CA ASN A 356 -9.34 -15.66 -1.82
C ASN A 356 -9.72 -15.62 -3.32
N LYS A 357 -10.33 -16.68 -3.79
CA LYS A 357 -10.73 -16.84 -5.21
C LYS A 357 -11.90 -15.94 -5.62
N GLU A 358 -12.61 -15.34 -4.68
CA GLU A 358 -13.70 -14.40 -4.94
C GLU A 358 -13.18 -13.05 -5.48
N ILE A 359 -11.91 -12.72 -5.22
CA ILE A 359 -11.27 -11.54 -5.78
C ILE A 359 -10.91 -11.82 -7.24
N GLU A 360 -11.65 -11.23 -8.16
CA GLU A 360 -11.41 -11.41 -9.59
C GLU A 360 -10.29 -10.51 -10.11
N ASN A 361 -10.20 -9.28 -9.63
CA ASN A 361 -9.24 -8.27 -10.06
C ASN A 361 -8.51 -7.65 -8.87
N PHE A 362 -7.36 -7.06 -9.18
CA PHE A 362 -6.59 -6.23 -8.26
C PHE A 362 -6.31 -4.87 -8.91
N GLU A 363 -6.09 -3.85 -8.09
CA GLU A 363 -5.51 -2.60 -8.52
C GLU A 363 -3.99 -2.82 -8.70
N THR A 364 -3.53 -2.71 -9.97
CA THR A 364 -2.16 -3.04 -10.40
C THR A 364 -1.50 -1.90 -11.19
N SER A 365 -2.13 -0.72 -11.22
CA SER A 365 -1.77 0.40 -12.11
C SER A 365 -0.30 0.83 -12.04
N ILE A 366 0.35 0.66 -10.90
CA ILE A 366 1.78 0.99 -10.74
C ILE A 366 2.71 0.10 -11.58
N PHE A 367 2.23 -1.09 -12.00
CA PHE A 367 2.98 -2.05 -12.80
C PHE A 367 2.60 -1.98 -14.29
N ASP A 368 1.31 -1.91 -14.60
CA ASP A 368 0.75 -2.04 -15.97
C ASP A 368 0.17 -0.74 -16.55
N GLY A 369 0.00 0.31 -15.72
CA GLY A 369 -0.58 1.58 -16.14
C GLY A 369 -2.10 1.55 -16.38
N GLN A 370 -2.78 0.47 -15.94
CA GLN A 370 -4.23 0.35 -16.09
C GLN A 370 -4.92 0.89 -14.83
N TYR A 371 -5.47 2.09 -14.94
CA TYR A 371 -6.18 2.74 -13.83
C TYR A 371 -7.66 2.35 -13.85
N LEU A 372 -8.22 2.18 -12.64
CA LEU A 372 -9.64 1.78 -12.46
C LEU A 372 -10.64 2.92 -12.69
N ASP A 373 -10.16 4.16 -12.62
CA ASP A 373 -10.97 5.36 -12.74
C ASP A 373 -10.78 5.99 -14.13
N ASP A 374 -11.86 6.10 -14.89
CA ASP A 374 -11.87 6.71 -16.25
C ASP A 374 -11.43 8.20 -16.24
N GLN A 375 -11.44 8.86 -15.09
CA GLN A 375 -10.97 10.24 -14.95
C GLN A 375 -9.44 10.36 -14.96
N VAL A 376 -8.71 9.27 -14.82
CA VAL A 376 -7.24 9.24 -14.88
C VAL A 376 -6.78 9.32 -16.34
N SER A 377 -6.86 10.52 -16.90
CA SER A 377 -6.40 10.80 -18.25
C SER A 377 -4.89 11.01 -18.33
N SER A 378 -4.34 11.00 -19.54
CA SER A 378 -2.93 11.36 -19.78
C SER A 378 -2.58 12.78 -19.31
N ASP A 379 -3.53 13.71 -19.38
CA ASP A 379 -3.31 15.09 -18.92
C ASP A 379 -3.35 15.17 -17.39
N TYR A 380 -4.21 14.37 -16.73
CA TYR A 380 -4.18 14.20 -15.30
C TYR A 380 -2.80 13.71 -14.82
N LEU A 381 -2.25 12.66 -15.46
CA LEU A 381 -0.95 12.09 -15.11
C LEU A 381 0.21 13.07 -15.33
N LYS A 382 0.17 13.88 -16.40
CA LYS A 382 1.16 14.95 -16.63
C LYS A 382 1.13 16.03 -15.55
N ASN A 383 -0.08 16.47 -15.14
CA ASN A 383 -0.23 17.44 -14.07
C ASN A 383 0.28 16.88 -12.74
N LEU A 384 0.01 15.62 -12.45
CA LEU A 384 0.49 14.92 -11.27
C LEU A 384 2.03 14.81 -11.27
N GLU A 385 2.65 14.55 -12.42
CA GLU A 385 4.11 14.54 -12.62
C GLU A 385 4.75 15.87 -12.21
N VAL A 386 4.18 16.98 -12.68
CA VAL A 386 4.65 18.32 -12.32
C VAL A 386 4.56 18.57 -10.81
N LEU A 387 3.46 18.18 -10.19
CA LEU A 387 3.25 18.37 -8.74
C LEU A 387 4.20 17.51 -7.87
N ARG A 388 4.55 16.31 -8.34
CA ARG A 388 5.38 15.35 -7.59
C ARG A 388 6.87 15.46 -7.86
N SER A 389 7.29 16.23 -8.88
CA SER A 389 8.70 16.39 -9.18
C SER A 389 9.43 17.02 -7.98
N ASP A 390 10.63 16.51 -7.65
CA ASP A 390 11.44 17.01 -6.51
C ASP A 390 11.79 18.51 -6.64
N SER A 391 11.70 19.07 -7.86
CA SER A 391 11.89 20.52 -8.13
C SER A 391 10.79 21.40 -7.53
N ASN A 392 9.60 20.83 -7.27
CA ASN A 392 8.44 21.57 -6.74
C ASN A 392 8.18 21.29 -5.24
N LYS A 393 8.98 20.42 -4.62
CA LYS A 393 8.93 20.18 -3.17
C LYS A 393 9.85 21.18 -2.46
N ILE A 394 9.30 22.39 -2.18
CA ILE A 394 9.95 23.42 -1.34
C ILE A 394 9.62 23.10 0.14
#